data_759bbcd206dca9fd30193996f521ca5b
#
_entry.id   759bbcd206dca9fd30193996f521ca5b
#
_cell.length_a   1.000
_cell.length_b   1.000
_cell.length_c   1.000
_cell.angle_alpha   90.00
_cell.angle_beta   90.00
_cell.angle_gamma   90.00
#
_symmetry.space_group_name_H-M   'P 1'
#
loop_
_entity.id
_entity.type
_entity.pdbx_description
1 polymer ?
#
loop_
_entity_poly.entity_id
_entity_poly.type
_entity_poly.pdbx_seq_one_letter_code
_entity_poly.pdbx_strand_id
1 'polypeptide(L)'
;MRLNYFLLFIFKSINSLISMISEDELLYNSLKIFYRNEYNLNKLINYLKIDKISLRIIDWFVTNYSKKYDSMYTRNDINGNKINPFNVFHSYKSQLKSYSKKFFDPFCRRNRIKYPYNDSDVLSTTIGQLNFFKWAINNNVIEYIKDNYKNIENDMNQSIKLIRKNSVKTNYRKKRQELSLSASRGLNKHHEKIIIDFN
;
A
#
# COMPACT_ATOMS: atom_id res chain seq x y z
N MET A 1 28.56 30.70 26.98
CA MET A 1 27.92 31.34 25.80
C MET A 1 28.29 30.69 24.45
N ARG A 2 29.58 30.35 24.18
CA ARG A 2 30.01 29.72 22.88
C ARG A 2 29.43 28.33 22.60
N LEU A 3 29.14 27.50 23.61
CA LEU A 3 28.60 26.16 23.46
C LEU A 3 27.15 26.15 22.88
N ASN A 4 26.34 27.16 23.28
CA ASN A 4 24.96 27.28 22.78
C ASN A 4 24.89 27.67 21.30
N TYR A 5 25.82 28.52 20.83
CA TYR A 5 25.86 28.86 19.40
C TYR A 5 26.30 27.70 18.50
N PHE A 6 27.23 26.88 18.99
CA PHE A 6 27.68 25.68 18.29
C PHE A 6 26.57 24.64 18.17
N LEU A 7 25.83 24.37 19.27
CA LEU A 7 24.67 23.49 19.27
C LEU A 7 23.55 24.00 18.34
N LEU A 8 23.29 25.32 18.35
CA LEU A 8 22.28 25.93 17.49
C LEU A 8 22.67 25.85 16.01
N PHE A 9 23.97 25.99 15.70
CA PHE A 9 24.50 25.85 14.33
C PHE A 9 24.37 24.40 13.85
N ILE A 10 24.73 23.40 14.67
CA ILE A 10 24.57 21.97 14.36
C ILE A 10 23.09 21.66 14.15
N PHE A 11 22.18 22.16 15.00
CA PHE A 11 20.75 21.91 14.89
C PHE A 11 20.18 22.52 13.61
N LYS A 12 20.57 23.73 13.21
CA LYS A 12 20.19 24.35 11.94
C LYS A 12 20.74 23.59 10.74
N SER A 13 21.97 23.11 10.80
CA SER A 13 22.60 22.33 9.74
C SER A 13 21.93 20.97 9.56
N ILE A 14 21.57 20.29 10.66
CA ILE A 14 20.83 19.02 10.65
C ILE A 14 19.43 19.24 10.08
N ASN A 15 18.71 20.29 10.49
CA ASN A 15 17.38 20.59 9.95
C ASN A 15 17.42 20.94 8.46
N SER A 16 18.45 21.64 8.00
CA SER A 16 18.66 21.88 6.56
C SER A 16 18.94 20.60 5.78
N LEU A 17 19.72 19.67 6.31
CA LEU A 17 19.96 18.35 5.73
C LEU A 17 18.68 17.50 5.69
N ILE A 18 17.90 17.51 6.77
CA ILE A 18 16.62 16.77 6.85
C ILE A 18 15.60 17.33 5.84
N SER A 19 15.57 18.65 5.63
CA SER A 19 14.67 19.27 4.64
C SER A 19 15.04 18.97 3.18
N MET A 20 16.26 18.50 2.90
CA MET A 20 16.73 18.09 1.58
C MET A 20 16.40 16.62 1.26
N ILE A 21 16.07 15.80 2.26
CA ILE A 21 15.73 14.39 2.05
C ILE A 21 14.25 14.29 1.71
N SER A 22 13.91 13.75 0.55
CA SER A 22 12.51 13.55 0.16
C SER A 22 11.82 12.51 1.05
N GLU A 23 10.51 12.64 1.26
CA GLU A 23 9.71 11.64 2.01
C GLU A 23 9.87 10.23 1.43
N ASP A 24 10.01 10.11 0.12
CA ASP A 24 10.26 8.85 -0.60
C ASP A 24 11.58 8.21 -0.14
N GLU A 25 12.60 9.02 0.04
CA GLU A 25 13.94 8.56 0.44
C GLU A 25 14.00 8.17 1.92
N LEU A 26 13.35 8.92 2.78
CA LEU A 26 13.21 8.58 4.21
C LEU A 26 12.50 7.24 4.38
N LEU A 27 11.38 7.05 3.70
CA LEU A 27 10.65 5.79 3.72
C LEU A 27 11.52 4.66 3.18
N TYR A 28 12.19 4.85 2.05
CA TYR A 28 13.06 3.82 1.46
C TYR A 28 14.21 3.42 2.38
N ASN A 29 14.84 4.38 3.08
CA ASN A 29 15.89 4.10 4.05
C ASN A 29 15.35 3.30 5.25
N SER A 30 14.16 3.63 5.76
CA SER A 30 13.48 2.83 6.79
C SER A 30 13.20 1.39 6.33
N LEU A 31 12.82 1.20 5.07
CA LEU A 31 12.58 -0.12 4.50
C LEU A 31 13.89 -0.91 4.33
N LYS A 32 14.98 -0.27 3.91
CA LYS A 32 16.31 -0.91 3.86
C LYS A 32 16.75 -1.41 5.24
N ILE A 33 16.53 -0.63 6.30
CA ILE A 33 16.85 -1.06 7.67
C ILE A 33 16.01 -2.28 8.06
N PHE A 34 14.69 -2.28 7.76
CA PHE A 34 13.81 -3.40 8.07
C PHE A 34 14.21 -4.69 7.35
N TYR A 35 14.51 -4.62 6.07
CA TYR A 35 14.90 -5.76 5.25
C TYR A 35 16.38 -6.12 5.33
N ARG A 36 17.22 -5.39 6.09
CA ARG A 36 18.57 -5.83 6.48
C ARG A 36 18.51 -7.09 7.35
N ASN A 37 17.42 -7.27 8.10
CA ASN A 37 17.17 -8.51 8.81
C ASN A 37 16.85 -9.62 7.80
N GLU A 38 17.69 -10.65 7.77
CA GLU A 38 17.60 -11.77 6.83
C GLU A 38 16.26 -12.51 6.90
N TYR A 39 15.69 -12.69 8.08
CA TYR A 39 14.38 -13.31 8.26
C TYR A 39 13.27 -12.52 7.52
N ASN A 40 13.26 -11.18 7.64
CA ASN A 40 12.27 -10.35 6.97
C ASN A 40 12.45 -10.36 5.46
N LEU A 41 13.72 -10.34 5.00
CA LEU A 41 14.06 -10.40 3.59
C LEU A 41 13.63 -11.74 2.97
N ASN A 42 13.95 -12.85 3.64
CA ASN A 42 13.56 -14.18 3.19
C ASN A 42 12.04 -14.34 3.13
N LYS A 43 11.30 -13.82 4.10
CA LYS A 43 9.83 -13.76 4.04
C LYS A 43 9.33 -13.00 2.81
N LEU A 44 9.88 -11.82 2.54
CA LEU A 44 9.51 -11.03 1.36
C LEU A 44 9.74 -11.82 0.05
N ILE A 45 10.92 -12.43 -0.10
CA ILE A 45 11.26 -13.21 -1.30
C ILE A 45 10.33 -14.41 -1.45
N ASN A 46 10.07 -15.13 -0.35
CA ASN A 46 9.13 -16.25 -0.35
C ASN A 46 7.75 -15.81 -0.81
N TYR A 47 7.20 -14.72 -0.29
CA TYR A 47 5.86 -14.22 -0.66
C TYR A 47 5.78 -13.77 -2.12
N LEU A 48 6.84 -13.19 -2.66
CA LEU A 48 6.83 -12.63 -4.02
C LEU A 48 7.22 -13.64 -5.11
N LYS A 49 8.05 -14.64 -4.78
CA LYS A 49 8.62 -15.56 -5.78
C LYS A 49 8.22 -17.02 -5.61
N ILE A 50 8.06 -17.49 -4.39
CA ILE A 50 7.93 -18.93 -4.07
C ILE A 50 6.49 -19.31 -3.72
N ASP A 51 5.82 -18.49 -2.93
CA ASP A 51 4.45 -18.77 -2.51
C ASP A 51 3.47 -18.70 -3.69
N LYS A 52 2.60 -19.70 -3.74
CA LYS A 52 1.53 -19.79 -4.77
C LYS A 52 0.39 -18.78 -4.55
N ILE A 53 0.50 -17.92 -3.54
CA ILE A 53 -0.52 -16.92 -3.23
C ILE A 53 -0.37 -15.74 -4.20
N SER A 54 -1.38 -15.53 -5.03
CA SER A 54 -1.37 -14.40 -5.94
C SER A 54 -1.54 -13.07 -5.21
N LEU A 55 -0.88 -12.02 -5.68
CA LEU A 55 -1.06 -10.64 -5.17
C LEU A 55 -2.53 -10.20 -5.21
N ARG A 56 -3.33 -10.79 -6.09
CA ARG A 56 -4.77 -10.54 -6.21
C ARG A 56 -5.55 -11.08 -5.01
N ILE A 57 -5.19 -12.26 -4.51
CA ILE A 57 -5.78 -12.84 -3.29
C ILE A 57 -5.43 -11.97 -2.09
N ILE A 58 -4.17 -11.52 -2.00
CA ILE A 58 -3.71 -10.64 -0.92
C ILE A 58 -4.51 -9.33 -0.93
N ASP A 59 -4.61 -8.68 -2.08
CA ASP A 59 -5.38 -7.43 -2.24
C ASP A 59 -6.86 -7.64 -1.90
N TRP A 60 -7.46 -8.72 -2.41
CA TRP A 60 -8.85 -9.07 -2.11
C TRP A 60 -9.08 -9.25 -0.60
N PHE A 61 -8.19 -9.96 0.07
CA PHE A 61 -8.29 -10.20 1.49
C PHE A 61 -8.29 -8.88 2.27
N VAL A 62 -7.30 -8.00 2.07
CA VAL A 62 -7.16 -6.78 2.88
C VAL A 62 -8.21 -5.71 2.55
N THR A 63 -8.78 -5.72 1.33
CA THR A 63 -9.73 -4.69 0.89
C THR A 63 -11.19 -5.11 1.01
N ASN A 64 -11.53 -6.36 0.75
CA ASN A 64 -12.90 -6.85 0.64
C ASN A 64 -13.25 -7.89 1.71
N TYR A 65 -12.51 -9.00 1.76
CA TYR A 65 -12.80 -10.11 2.65
C TYR A 65 -12.73 -9.68 4.13
N SER A 66 -11.65 -9.02 4.52
CA SER A 66 -11.46 -8.57 5.90
C SER A 66 -12.50 -7.54 6.35
N LYS A 67 -13.00 -6.72 5.43
CA LYS A 67 -14.12 -5.79 5.68
C LYS A 67 -15.44 -6.53 5.85
N LYS A 68 -15.71 -7.53 5.00
CA LYS A 68 -16.96 -8.27 4.98
C LYS A 68 -17.14 -9.15 6.21
N TYR A 69 -16.06 -9.78 6.66
CA TYR A 69 -16.06 -10.76 7.76
C TYR A 69 -15.44 -10.22 9.05
N ASP A 70 -15.14 -8.92 9.11
CA ASP A 70 -14.46 -8.28 10.25
C ASP A 70 -13.27 -9.10 10.77
N SER A 71 -12.36 -9.47 9.84
CA SER A 71 -11.28 -10.41 10.11
C SER A 71 -10.35 -9.90 11.21
N MET A 72 -10.38 -10.57 12.36
CA MET A 72 -9.53 -10.29 13.51
C MET A 72 -8.80 -11.56 13.95
N TYR A 73 -7.56 -11.40 14.39
CA TYR A 73 -6.78 -12.49 14.98
C TYR A 73 -5.78 -11.97 16.01
N THR A 74 -5.41 -12.85 16.93
CA THR A 74 -4.40 -12.54 17.95
C THR A 74 -3.01 -12.80 17.36
N ARG A 75 -2.10 -11.87 17.59
CA ARG A 75 -0.67 -12.03 17.26
C ARG A 75 0.09 -12.37 18.53
N ASN A 76 1.22 -13.04 18.35
CA ASN A 76 2.17 -13.24 19.42
C ASN A 76 3.31 -12.22 19.31
N ASP A 77 3.81 -11.73 20.43
CA ASP A 77 5.04 -10.96 20.49
C ASP A 77 6.28 -11.87 20.30
N ILE A 78 7.46 -11.27 20.34
CA ILE A 78 8.73 -11.99 20.22
C ILE A 78 8.92 -13.02 21.33
N ASN A 79 8.26 -12.82 22.49
CA ASN A 79 8.31 -13.68 23.66
C ASN A 79 7.21 -14.74 23.68
N GLY A 80 6.37 -14.80 22.62
CA GLY A 80 5.24 -15.73 22.54
C GLY A 80 3.96 -15.28 23.26
N ASN A 81 3.94 -14.09 23.89
CA ASN A 81 2.75 -13.58 24.56
C ASN A 81 1.71 -13.10 23.56
N LYS A 82 0.45 -13.34 23.87
CA LYS A 82 -0.66 -12.85 23.04
C LYS A 82 -0.77 -11.33 23.12
N ILE A 83 -0.68 -10.67 21.95
CA ILE A 83 -0.96 -9.25 21.81
C ILE A 83 -2.45 -9.04 21.53
N ASN A 84 -2.94 -7.82 21.78
CA ASN A 84 -4.32 -7.42 21.49
C ASN A 84 -4.79 -7.87 20.11
N PRO A 85 -6.07 -8.20 19.94
CA PRO A 85 -6.62 -8.60 18.63
C PRO A 85 -6.29 -7.59 17.55
N PHE A 86 -5.80 -8.09 16.42
CA PHE A 86 -5.44 -7.30 15.27
C PHE A 86 -6.58 -7.31 14.24
N ASN A 87 -7.19 -6.15 14.00
CA ASN A 87 -8.18 -5.98 12.95
C ASN A 87 -7.49 -5.60 11.64
N VAL A 88 -7.57 -6.49 10.67
CA VAL A 88 -6.88 -6.35 9.37
C VAL A 88 -7.37 -5.14 8.60
N PHE A 89 -8.71 -5.00 8.45
CA PHE A 89 -9.28 -3.93 7.63
C PHE A 89 -8.99 -2.53 8.18
N HIS A 90 -9.18 -2.33 9.48
CA HIS A 90 -8.91 -1.04 10.12
C HIS A 90 -7.43 -0.68 10.05
N SER A 91 -6.54 -1.63 10.32
CA SER A 91 -5.10 -1.42 10.21
C SER A 91 -4.68 -1.09 8.77
N TYR A 92 -5.18 -1.85 7.77
CA TYR A 92 -4.93 -1.57 6.36
C TYR A 92 -5.40 -0.16 5.95
N LYS A 93 -6.61 0.24 6.36
CA LYS A 93 -7.15 1.58 6.08
C LYS A 93 -6.32 2.69 6.71
N SER A 94 -5.81 2.47 7.92
CA SER A 94 -4.90 3.42 8.60
C SER A 94 -3.61 3.60 7.81
N GLN A 95 -2.98 2.50 7.35
CA GLN A 95 -1.79 2.56 6.50
C GLN A 95 -2.05 3.31 5.19
N LEU A 96 -3.18 3.04 4.52
CA LEU A 96 -3.56 3.76 3.31
C LEU A 96 -3.79 5.25 3.54
N LYS A 97 -4.29 5.64 4.70
CA LYS A 97 -4.44 7.05 5.07
C LYS A 97 -3.09 7.73 5.27
N SER A 98 -2.13 7.03 5.86
CA SER A 98 -0.79 7.57 6.16
C SER A 98 0.09 7.64 4.92
N TYR A 99 0.08 6.61 4.06
CA TYR A 99 1.04 6.47 2.96
C TYR A 99 0.45 6.67 1.56
N SER A 100 -0.87 6.75 1.42
CA SER A 100 -1.58 6.70 0.14
C SER A 100 -1.25 5.43 -0.69
N LYS A 101 -1.94 5.23 -1.83
CA LYS A 101 -1.63 4.10 -2.74
C LYS A 101 -0.28 4.24 -3.47
N LYS A 102 0.36 5.40 -3.40
CA LYS A 102 1.70 5.58 -3.98
C LYS A 102 2.73 4.77 -3.20
N PHE A 103 2.61 4.76 -1.87
CA PHE A 103 3.59 4.17 -0.96
C PHE A 103 3.07 2.99 -0.14
N PHE A 104 1.86 2.49 -0.45
CA PHE A 104 1.29 1.32 0.21
C PHE A 104 0.38 0.53 -0.75
N ASP A 105 0.97 -0.39 -1.52
CA ASP A 105 0.28 -1.18 -2.55
C ASP A 105 0.94 -2.55 -2.69
N PRO A 106 0.21 -3.68 -2.60
CA PRO A 106 0.79 -5.01 -2.81
C PRO A 106 1.33 -5.22 -4.22
N PHE A 107 0.84 -4.47 -5.21
CA PHE A 107 1.26 -4.59 -6.60
C PHE A 107 2.45 -3.69 -6.95
N CYS A 108 3.24 -4.11 -7.93
CA CYS A 108 4.37 -3.36 -8.47
C CYS A 108 3.94 -2.42 -9.61
N ARG A 109 3.05 -1.44 -9.33
CA ARG A 109 2.40 -0.60 -10.36
C ARG A 109 3.01 0.80 -10.54
N ARG A 110 3.90 1.23 -9.63
CA ARG A 110 4.53 2.55 -9.63
C ARG A 110 5.99 2.49 -10.09
N ASN A 111 6.74 3.56 -9.84
CA ASN A 111 8.16 3.61 -10.17
C ASN A 111 8.90 2.41 -9.59
N ARG A 112 9.44 1.59 -10.48
CA ARG A 112 10.16 0.37 -10.09
C ARG A 112 11.55 0.72 -9.64
N ILE A 113 11.97 0.03 -8.58
CA ILE A 113 13.32 0.07 -8.05
C ILE A 113 13.94 -1.32 -8.13
N LYS A 114 15.25 -1.37 -8.25
CA LYS A 114 16.03 -2.60 -8.17
C LYS A 114 16.52 -2.75 -6.73
N TYR A 115 15.98 -3.73 -6.00
CA TYR A 115 16.34 -4.02 -4.63
C TYR A 115 17.26 -5.24 -4.59
N PRO A 116 18.57 -5.11 -4.23
CA PRO A 116 19.48 -6.23 -4.12
C PRO A 116 19.09 -7.07 -2.89
N TYR A 117 19.04 -8.40 -3.04
CA TYR A 117 18.73 -9.32 -1.95
C TYR A 117 19.73 -10.46 -1.79
N ASN A 118 20.58 -10.69 -2.78
CA ASN A 118 21.78 -11.55 -2.75
C ASN A 118 22.90 -10.85 -3.53
N ASP A 119 24.11 -11.41 -3.49
CA ASP A 119 25.27 -10.84 -4.19
C ASP A 119 25.09 -10.75 -5.71
N SER A 120 24.28 -11.64 -6.30
CA SER A 120 24.02 -11.72 -7.74
C SER A 120 22.58 -11.39 -8.14
N ASP A 121 21.64 -11.36 -7.19
CA ASP A 121 20.22 -11.31 -7.48
C ASP A 121 19.56 -9.99 -7.07
N VAL A 122 18.67 -9.52 -7.92
CA VAL A 122 17.94 -8.25 -7.74
C VAL A 122 16.45 -8.48 -7.85
N LEU A 123 15.70 -7.93 -6.90
CA LEU A 123 14.24 -7.90 -6.93
C LEU A 123 13.75 -6.61 -7.59
N SER A 124 13.00 -6.73 -8.69
CA SER A 124 12.27 -5.61 -9.26
C SER A 124 11.00 -5.37 -8.46
N THR A 125 10.92 -4.27 -7.73
CA THR A 125 9.84 -3.93 -6.80
C THR A 125 9.54 -2.44 -6.80
N THR A 126 8.68 -1.98 -5.89
CA THR A 126 8.41 -0.55 -5.64
C THR A 126 8.49 -0.25 -4.15
N ILE A 127 8.72 1.01 -3.78
CA ILE A 127 8.70 1.44 -2.37
C ILE A 127 7.36 1.08 -1.72
N GLY A 128 6.24 1.28 -2.46
CA GLY A 128 4.90 0.94 -1.97
C GLY A 128 4.71 -0.56 -1.71
N GLN A 129 5.27 -1.42 -2.57
CA GLN A 129 5.22 -2.87 -2.40
C GLN A 129 6.06 -3.31 -1.19
N LEU A 130 7.27 -2.80 -1.05
CA LEU A 130 8.11 -3.07 0.12
C LEU A 130 7.43 -2.65 1.42
N ASN A 131 6.81 -1.46 1.45
CA ASN A 131 6.11 -0.96 2.63
C ASN A 131 4.87 -1.79 2.97
N PHE A 132 4.10 -2.22 1.96
CA PHE A 132 2.98 -3.12 2.17
C PHE A 132 3.43 -4.45 2.78
N PHE A 133 4.48 -5.07 2.23
CA PHE A 133 4.97 -6.35 2.75
C PHE A 133 5.64 -6.22 4.12
N LYS A 134 6.28 -5.09 4.45
CA LYS A 134 6.73 -4.79 5.81
C LYS A 134 5.56 -4.86 6.81
N TRP A 135 4.46 -4.18 6.48
CA TRP A 135 3.23 -4.24 7.29
C TRP A 135 2.66 -5.66 7.36
N ALA A 136 2.61 -6.37 6.26
CA ALA A 136 2.08 -7.73 6.18
C ALA A 136 2.91 -8.74 7.02
N ILE A 137 4.24 -8.62 6.99
CA ILE A 137 5.17 -9.44 7.78
C ILE A 137 4.98 -9.16 9.28
N ASN A 138 4.98 -7.88 9.67
CA ASN A 138 4.86 -7.49 11.08
C ASN A 138 3.53 -7.92 11.70
N ASN A 139 2.51 -8.14 10.88
CA ASN A 139 1.18 -8.48 11.34
C ASN A 139 0.73 -9.91 10.99
N ASN A 140 1.62 -10.75 10.45
CA ASN A 140 1.33 -12.14 10.05
C ASN A 140 0.14 -12.27 9.08
N VAL A 141 -0.04 -11.26 8.20
CA VAL A 141 -1.19 -11.20 7.28
C VAL A 141 -1.18 -12.34 6.27
N ILE A 142 0.01 -12.67 5.76
CA ILE A 142 0.16 -13.72 4.74
C ILE A 142 -0.06 -15.11 5.34
N GLU A 143 0.40 -15.32 6.57
CA GLU A 143 0.16 -16.57 7.31
C GLU A 143 -1.35 -16.79 7.51
N TYR A 144 -2.09 -15.76 7.93
CA TYR A 144 -3.54 -15.83 8.04
C TYR A 144 -4.22 -16.15 6.71
N ILE A 145 -3.73 -15.55 5.60
CA ILE A 145 -4.24 -15.86 4.26
C ILE A 145 -3.98 -17.32 3.90
N LYS A 146 -2.81 -17.89 4.24
CA LYS A 146 -2.47 -19.30 3.98
C LYS A 146 -3.46 -20.23 4.67
N ASP A 147 -3.73 -19.97 5.95
CA ASP A 147 -4.64 -20.79 6.76
C ASP A 147 -6.10 -20.71 6.28
N ASN A 148 -6.49 -19.57 5.68
CA ASN A 148 -7.85 -19.30 5.22
C ASN A 148 -7.98 -19.24 3.69
N TYR A 149 -6.98 -19.71 2.93
CA TYR A 149 -6.86 -19.50 1.51
C TYR A 149 -8.13 -19.87 0.72
N LYS A 150 -8.66 -21.10 0.95
CA LYS A 150 -9.83 -21.60 0.24
C LYS A 150 -11.07 -20.71 0.44
N ASN A 151 -11.28 -20.22 1.65
CA ASN A 151 -12.42 -19.36 1.97
C ASN A 151 -12.31 -18.00 1.27
N ILE A 152 -11.10 -17.40 1.29
CA ILE A 152 -10.82 -16.12 0.65
C ILE A 152 -10.95 -16.22 -0.87
N GLU A 153 -10.41 -17.28 -1.47
CA GLU A 153 -10.49 -17.53 -2.90
C GLU A 153 -11.92 -17.76 -3.38
N ASN A 154 -12.69 -18.55 -2.64
CA ASN A 154 -14.10 -18.81 -2.93
C ASN A 154 -14.93 -17.52 -2.87
N ASP A 155 -14.75 -16.70 -1.83
CA ASP A 155 -15.44 -15.42 -1.70
C ASP A 155 -15.08 -14.49 -2.88
N MET A 156 -13.80 -14.39 -3.22
CA MET A 156 -13.35 -13.60 -4.37
C MET A 156 -14.01 -14.07 -5.67
N ASN A 157 -13.99 -15.37 -5.93
CA ASN A 157 -14.53 -15.96 -7.16
C ASN A 157 -16.05 -15.78 -7.26
N GLN A 158 -16.79 -15.95 -6.16
CA GLN A 158 -18.23 -15.73 -6.09
C GLN A 158 -18.58 -14.26 -6.35
N SER A 159 -17.88 -13.34 -5.69
CA SER A 159 -18.10 -11.91 -5.84
C SER A 159 -17.85 -11.44 -7.26
N ILE A 160 -16.79 -11.94 -7.91
CA ILE A 160 -16.49 -11.63 -9.33
C ILE A 160 -17.58 -12.16 -10.26
N LYS A 161 -18.09 -13.38 -10.01
CA LYS A 161 -19.20 -13.95 -10.79
C LYS A 161 -20.47 -13.10 -10.67
N LEU A 162 -20.80 -12.63 -9.47
CA LEU A 162 -21.97 -11.77 -9.23
C LEU A 162 -21.82 -10.41 -9.93
N ILE A 163 -20.64 -9.78 -9.86
CA ILE A 163 -20.37 -8.52 -10.57
C ILE A 163 -20.54 -8.71 -12.09
N ARG A 164 -20.02 -9.81 -12.65
CA ARG A 164 -20.17 -10.11 -14.09
C ARG A 164 -21.63 -10.34 -14.49
N LYS A 165 -22.40 -11.11 -13.72
CA LYS A 165 -23.82 -11.32 -13.95
C LYS A 165 -24.62 -10.02 -13.93
N ASN A 166 -24.32 -9.13 -13.01
CA ASN A 166 -24.99 -7.84 -12.90
C ASN A 166 -24.59 -6.86 -14.01
N SER A 167 -23.35 -6.94 -14.51
CA SER A 167 -22.88 -6.11 -15.63
C SER A 167 -23.48 -6.53 -16.99
N VAL A 168 -23.80 -7.81 -17.17
CA VAL A 168 -24.46 -8.32 -18.39
C VAL A 168 -25.94 -7.90 -18.47
N LYS A 169 -26.61 -7.67 -17.32
CA LYS A 169 -27.99 -7.19 -17.26
C LYS A 169 -28.16 -5.72 -17.65
N THR A 170 -27.09 -4.93 -17.64
CA THR A 170 -27.10 -3.55 -18.10
C THR A 170 -26.39 -3.47 -19.45
N ASN A 171 -27.13 -3.74 -20.55
CA ASN A 171 -26.67 -3.54 -21.93
C ASN A 171 -26.36 -2.07 -22.28
N TYR A 172 -26.38 -1.19 -21.32
CA TYR A 172 -25.94 0.19 -21.47
C TYR A 172 -24.52 0.33 -20.93
N ARG A 173 -23.53 0.51 -21.84
CA ARG A 173 -22.21 1.02 -21.52
C ARG A 173 -22.42 2.27 -20.67
N LYS A 174 -22.14 2.18 -19.35
CA LYS A 174 -22.20 3.36 -18.48
C LYS A 174 -21.47 4.49 -19.16
N LYS A 175 -22.22 5.56 -19.53
CA LYS A 175 -21.63 6.80 -20.05
C LYS A 175 -20.50 7.19 -19.09
N ARG A 176 -19.27 7.34 -19.59
CA ARG A 176 -18.17 7.86 -18.77
C ARG A 176 -18.66 9.16 -18.15
N GLN A 177 -18.81 9.19 -16.84
CA GLN A 177 -18.97 10.44 -16.12
C GLN A 177 -17.58 11.06 -16.10
N GLU A 178 -17.37 12.07 -16.93
CA GLU A 178 -16.08 12.73 -17.11
C GLU A 178 -15.60 13.39 -15.82
N LEU A 179 -16.52 13.80 -14.95
CA LEU A 179 -16.21 14.39 -13.65
C LEU A 179 -17.12 13.79 -12.56
N SER A 180 -16.54 13.47 -11.40
CA SER A 180 -17.35 13.14 -10.23
C SER A 180 -18.16 14.37 -9.80
N LEU A 181 -19.35 14.16 -9.22
CA LEU A 181 -20.18 15.27 -8.69
C LEU A 181 -19.43 16.18 -7.72
N SER A 182 -18.45 15.65 -6.97
CA SER A 182 -17.57 16.44 -6.10
C SER A 182 -16.57 17.29 -6.88
N ALA A 183 -16.05 16.81 -8.00
CA ALA A 183 -15.14 17.58 -8.85
C ALA A 183 -15.87 18.68 -9.64
N SER A 184 -17.13 18.44 -10.05
CA SER A 184 -17.93 19.44 -10.75
C SER A 184 -18.43 20.58 -9.84
N ARG A 185 -18.53 20.37 -8.53
CA ARG A 185 -18.93 21.42 -7.56
C ARG A 185 -17.90 22.54 -7.39
N GLY A 186 -16.62 22.28 -7.70
CA GLY A 186 -15.53 23.25 -7.62
C GLY A 186 -15.27 24.02 -8.93
N LEU A 187 -16.01 23.74 -10.01
CA LEU A 187 -15.83 24.43 -11.29
C LEU A 187 -16.71 25.67 -11.34
N ASN A 188 -16.08 26.84 -11.33
CA ASN A 188 -16.76 28.09 -11.65
C ASN A 188 -17.12 28.08 -13.13
N LYS A 189 -18.41 28.02 -13.45
CA LYS A 189 -18.90 28.17 -14.83
C LYS A 189 -18.98 29.66 -15.15
N HIS A 190 -18.04 30.18 -15.93
CA HIS A 190 -18.13 31.48 -16.51
C HIS A 190 -18.96 31.37 -17.78
N HIS A 191 -20.05 32.17 -17.86
CA HIS A 191 -20.90 32.31 -19.05
C HIS A 191 -20.42 33.51 -19.88
N GLU A 192 -19.18 33.50 -20.31
CA GLU A 192 -18.67 34.53 -21.21
C GLU A 192 -18.74 34.01 -22.67
N LYS A 193 -19.23 34.88 -23.54
CA LYS A 193 -19.36 34.60 -24.97
C LYS A 193 -18.00 34.84 -25.61
N ILE A 194 -17.25 33.77 -25.92
CA ILE A 194 -16.01 33.88 -26.66
C ILE A 194 -16.31 33.86 -28.16
N ILE A 195 -16.05 34.98 -28.83
CA ILE A 195 -16.13 35.09 -30.31
C ILE A 195 -14.72 34.82 -30.84
N ILE A 196 -14.57 33.75 -31.61
CA ILE A 196 -13.31 33.42 -32.31
C ILE A 196 -13.52 33.77 -33.79
N ASP A 197 -12.85 34.81 -34.26
CA ASP A 197 -12.78 35.13 -35.70
C ASP A 197 -11.65 34.31 -36.34
N PHE A 198 -12.01 33.50 -37.33
CA PHE A 198 -11.06 32.79 -38.17
C PHE A 198 -10.85 33.63 -39.43
N ASN A 199 -9.71 34.32 -39.52
CA ASN A 199 -9.20 34.93 -40.76
C ASN A 199 -8.34 33.94 -41.53
#